data_5f184808aa8fc0031732fe20af4f329c
#
_entry.id   5f184808aa8fc0031732fe20af4f329c
#
_cell.length_a   1.000
_cell.length_b   1.000
_cell.length_c   1.000
_cell.angle_alpha   90.00
_cell.angle_beta   90.00
_cell.angle_gamma   90.00
#
_symmetry.space_group_name_H-M   'P 1'
#
loop_
_entity.id
_entity.type
_entity.pdbx_description
1 polymer ?
#
loop_
_entity_poly.entity_id
_entity_poly.type
_entity_poly.pdbx_seq_one_letter_code
_entity_poly.pdbx_strand_id
1 'polypeptide(L)'
;TTEIYTLSLHDALPILIDEANIEAHGMRFNEKGHGLITNDPMWKDQWLDRGIRMVERDKNQPSIIMWSMGNEAGDGENFVILYDWIKSRDNTRPVAYQPAEFERHTDVIFPMYKNLQFISEYAEKNPARPLILCEFAHAMGNSVGNLVDYWNTFEKYKSLQGGFIWDWVDQVITKTDTSGNEYWAYGGDFGMEFAENDSNFCANGLVAADRSLNPHIHEVKKVYQPVTFHADNLSRGRIQVTNDYDFIDLSDLTFSWFIKGDNETVSSGRLGTLDLEPGESRTLTFNLSSIRPKPGVAYFLMIQAK
;
A
#
# COMPACT_ATOMS: atom_id res chain seq x y z
N THR A 1 -2.22 -3.71 20.09
CA THR A 1 -2.70 -2.73 19.09
C THR A 1 -1.66 -1.65 18.83
N THR A 2 -0.77 -1.37 19.76
CA THR A 2 0.30 -0.36 19.65
C THR A 2 1.49 -0.87 18.81
N GLU A 3 1.64 -2.17 18.64
CA GLU A 3 2.80 -2.80 17.98
C GLU A 3 2.84 -2.57 16.45
N ILE A 4 1.70 -2.43 15.77
CA ILE A 4 1.69 -2.16 14.32
C ILE A 4 2.27 -0.76 14.01
N TYR A 5 2.12 0.19 14.91
CA TYR A 5 2.69 1.53 14.78
C TYR A 5 4.19 1.60 15.06
N THR A 6 4.67 0.75 15.96
CA THR A 6 6.06 0.78 16.39
C THR A 6 6.99 0.16 15.34
N LEU A 7 6.52 -0.86 14.62
CA LEU A 7 7.29 -1.52 13.57
C LEU A 7 7.54 -0.66 12.33
N SER A 8 6.65 0.27 11.99
CA SER A 8 6.84 1.11 10.81
C SER A 8 7.74 2.32 11.03
N LEU A 9 8.05 2.68 12.28
CA LEU A 9 8.75 3.92 12.60
C LEU A 9 10.15 3.73 13.23
N HIS A 10 10.48 2.56 13.74
CA HIS A 10 11.73 2.38 14.51
C HIS A 10 12.73 1.38 13.94
N ASP A 11 12.32 0.33 13.24
CA ASP A 11 13.23 -0.76 12.83
C ASP A 11 13.43 -0.92 11.32
N ALA A 12 12.60 -0.28 10.49
CA ALA A 12 12.87 -0.10 9.07
C ALA A 12 12.54 1.35 8.73
N LEU A 13 13.48 2.06 8.15
CA LEU A 13 13.17 3.36 7.55
C LEU A 13 12.06 3.13 6.53
N PRO A 14 10.87 3.76 6.68
CA PRO A 14 9.81 3.58 5.71
C PRO A 14 10.34 4.00 4.33
N ILE A 15 10.03 3.19 3.32
CA ILE A 15 10.31 3.55 1.92
C ILE A 15 9.18 4.48 1.49
N LEU A 16 9.54 5.69 1.06
CA LEU A 16 8.60 6.76 0.77
C LEU A 16 8.69 7.21 -0.68
N ILE A 17 7.54 7.57 -1.24
CA ILE A 17 7.42 8.45 -2.39
C ILE A 17 6.94 9.78 -1.83
N ASP A 18 7.76 10.83 -2.01
CA ASP A 18 7.38 12.17 -1.58
C ASP A 18 6.63 12.88 -2.71
N GLU A 19 5.51 13.50 -2.37
CA GLU A 19 4.63 14.09 -3.37
C GLU A 19 4.48 15.59 -3.17
N ALA A 20 4.61 16.33 -4.28
CA ALA A 20 4.36 17.76 -4.31
C ALA A 20 2.88 18.05 -4.06
N ASN A 21 2.60 19.05 -3.23
CA ASN A 21 1.24 19.49 -2.94
C ASN A 21 0.58 20.24 -4.12
N ILE A 22 0.53 19.57 -5.26
CA ILE A 22 -0.11 20.03 -6.49
C ILE A 22 -1.33 19.15 -6.72
N GLU A 23 -2.50 19.73 -6.53
CA GLU A 23 -3.77 19.12 -6.85
C GLU A 23 -4.76 20.19 -7.34
N ALA A 24 -5.45 19.88 -8.42
CA ALA A 24 -6.46 20.76 -9.00
C ALA A 24 -7.66 19.96 -9.50
N HIS A 25 -8.09 18.99 -8.72
CA HIS A 25 -9.13 18.02 -9.04
C HIS A 25 -10.40 18.68 -9.60
N GLY A 26 -10.93 19.70 -8.91
CA GLY A 26 -12.11 20.43 -9.34
C GLY A 26 -11.97 21.19 -10.66
N MET A 27 -10.74 21.39 -11.16
CA MET A 27 -10.45 22.06 -12.43
C MET A 27 -10.17 21.08 -13.59
N ARG A 28 -10.17 19.79 -13.30
CA ARG A 28 -9.95 18.71 -14.27
C ARG A 28 -11.12 18.51 -15.22
N PHE A 29 -12.32 18.80 -14.76
CA PHE A 29 -13.58 18.46 -15.41
C PHE A 29 -14.15 19.55 -16.33
N ASN A 30 -13.30 20.33 -16.99
CA ASN A 30 -13.80 21.12 -18.11
C ASN A 30 -14.09 20.22 -19.32
N GLU A 31 -14.83 20.74 -20.29
CA GLU A 31 -15.25 20.02 -21.52
C GLU A 31 -14.09 19.36 -22.30
N LYS A 32 -12.85 19.74 -22.03
CA LYS A 32 -11.65 19.22 -22.70
C LYS A 32 -10.84 18.24 -21.85
N GLY A 33 -11.26 17.97 -20.61
CA GLY A 33 -10.67 16.94 -19.75
C GLY A 33 -9.24 17.20 -19.25
N HIS A 34 -8.68 18.40 -19.48
CA HIS A 34 -7.31 18.72 -19.07
C HIS A 34 -7.25 20.04 -18.33
N GLY A 35 -6.38 20.08 -17.35
CA GLY A 35 -6.24 21.17 -16.43
C GLY A 35 -6.06 22.53 -17.15
N LEU A 36 -7.02 23.38 -16.96
CA LEU A 36 -6.94 24.77 -17.45
C LEU A 36 -5.66 25.44 -16.99
N ILE A 37 -5.21 25.11 -15.77
CA ILE A 37 -4.07 25.75 -15.13
C ILE A 37 -2.74 25.01 -15.39
N THR A 38 -2.76 23.74 -15.81
CA THR A 38 -1.55 22.96 -16.09
C THR A 38 -0.81 23.40 -17.35
N ASN A 39 -1.53 24.04 -18.27
CA ASN A 39 -0.97 24.61 -19.51
C ASN A 39 -0.91 26.14 -19.50
N ASP A 40 -1.43 26.80 -18.46
CA ASP A 40 -1.40 28.24 -18.35
C ASP A 40 -0.02 28.71 -17.80
N PRO A 41 0.76 29.50 -18.57
CA PRO A 41 2.06 29.98 -18.13
C PRO A 41 2.02 30.84 -16.86
N MET A 42 0.87 31.44 -16.53
CA MET A 42 0.68 32.20 -15.29
C MET A 42 0.87 31.31 -14.03
N TRP A 43 0.61 30.00 -14.14
CA TRP A 43 0.73 29.06 -13.04
C TRP A 43 2.09 28.36 -12.96
N LYS A 44 2.95 28.51 -13.95
CA LYS A 44 4.24 27.83 -14.02
C LYS A 44 5.08 27.99 -12.77
N ASP A 45 5.21 29.20 -12.26
CA ASP A 45 6.05 29.47 -11.12
C ASP A 45 5.51 28.84 -9.82
N GLN A 46 4.18 28.71 -9.70
CA GLN A 46 3.55 28.02 -8.58
C GLN A 46 3.78 26.51 -8.63
N TRP A 47 3.75 25.88 -9.83
CA TRP A 47 4.14 24.49 -10.01
C TRP A 47 5.58 24.23 -9.61
N LEU A 48 6.49 25.05 -10.15
CA LEU A 48 7.92 24.95 -9.84
C LEU A 48 8.19 25.18 -8.37
N ASP A 49 7.61 26.20 -7.73
CA ASP A 49 7.84 26.48 -6.30
C ASP A 49 7.50 25.29 -5.41
N ARG A 50 6.36 24.60 -5.67
CA ARG A 50 5.96 23.43 -4.89
C ARG A 50 6.93 22.26 -5.04
N GLY A 51 7.27 21.90 -6.27
CA GLY A 51 8.23 20.83 -6.54
C GLY A 51 9.64 21.16 -6.04
N ILE A 52 10.10 22.41 -6.22
CA ILE A 52 11.39 22.87 -5.71
C ILE A 52 11.44 22.73 -4.19
N ARG A 53 10.43 23.21 -3.48
CA ARG A 53 10.37 23.12 -2.02
C ARG A 53 10.38 21.68 -1.52
N MET A 54 9.62 20.80 -2.16
CA MET A 54 9.63 19.37 -1.85
C MET A 54 11.04 18.79 -1.98
N VAL A 55 11.63 18.90 -3.16
CA VAL A 55 12.95 18.31 -3.43
C VAL A 55 14.03 18.92 -2.57
N GLU A 56 14.09 20.25 -2.43
CA GLU A 56 15.15 20.92 -1.65
C GLU A 56 15.03 20.65 -0.14
N ARG A 57 13.81 20.49 0.40
CA ARG A 57 13.58 20.13 1.79
C ARG A 57 14.02 18.69 2.08
N ASP A 58 13.68 17.75 1.17
CA ASP A 58 13.67 16.34 1.49
C ASP A 58 14.76 15.52 0.76
N LYS A 59 15.54 16.12 -0.15
CA LYS A 59 16.60 15.42 -0.93
C LYS A 59 17.61 14.63 -0.10
N ASN A 60 17.81 15.00 1.17
CA ASN A 60 18.74 14.33 2.07
C ASN A 60 18.08 13.22 2.92
N GLN A 61 16.80 12.93 2.70
CA GLN A 61 16.10 11.86 3.39
C GLN A 61 16.32 10.53 2.62
N PRO A 62 17.05 9.57 3.18
CA PRO A 62 17.38 8.32 2.48
C PRO A 62 16.18 7.43 2.23
N SER A 63 15.11 7.56 3.02
CA SER A 63 13.86 6.83 2.86
C SER A 63 13.06 7.25 1.62
N ILE A 64 13.30 8.44 1.08
CA ILE A 64 12.62 8.87 -0.15
C ILE A 64 13.34 8.27 -1.35
N ILE A 65 12.65 7.40 -2.06
CA ILE A 65 13.19 6.69 -3.21
C ILE A 65 12.67 7.21 -4.57
N MET A 66 11.60 8.00 -4.55
CA MET A 66 10.95 8.53 -5.75
C MET A 66 10.27 9.86 -5.44
N TRP A 67 10.15 10.73 -6.45
CA TRP A 67 9.40 11.98 -6.40
C TRP A 67 8.09 11.83 -7.18
N SER A 68 6.97 12.25 -6.58
CA SER A 68 5.70 12.43 -7.28
C SER A 68 5.43 13.91 -7.49
N MET A 69 5.02 14.27 -8.69
CA MET A 69 4.82 15.67 -9.05
C MET A 69 3.47 16.24 -8.58
N GLY A 70 2.60 15.41 -8.04
CA GLY A 70 1.28 15.81 -7.55
C GLY A 70 0.19 14.84 -7.92
N ASN A 71 -1.05 15.23 -7.66
CA ASN A 71 -2.24 14.40 -7.82
C ASN A 71 -3.30 15.10 -8.67
N GLU A 72 -3.98 14.34 -9.53
CA GLU A 72 -5.23 14.67 -10.22
C GLU A 72 -5.39 16.14 -10.72
N ALA A 73 -4.30 16.76 -11.19
CA ALA A 73 -4.32 18.13 -11.72
C ALA A 73 -4.43 18.21 -13.25
N GLY A 74 -4.68 17.08 -13.92
CA GLY A 74 -4.58 16.98 -15.38
C GLY A 74 -3.13 16.99 -15.85
N ASP A 75 -2.90 16.93 -17.16
CA ASP A 75 -1.55 16.98 -17.72
C ASP A 75 -1.31 18.26 -18.52
N GLY A 76 -0.03 18.68 -18.60
CA GLY A 76 0.32 19.87 -19.35
C GLY A 76 1.76 20.33 -19.18
N GLU A 77 2.09 21.42 -19.86
CA GLU A 77 3.46 21.96 -19.99
C GLU A 77 4.10 22.28 -18.63
N ASN A 78 3.32 22.71 -17.63
CA ASN A 78 3.85 23.02 -16.31
C ASN A 78 4.41 21.79 -15.62
N PHE A 79 3.86 20.59 -15.86
CA PHE A 79 4.41 19.33 -15.37
C PHE A 79 5.65 18.88 -16.15
N VAL A 80 5.68 19.11 -17.45
CA VAL A 80 6.88 18.86 -18.28
C VAL A 80 8.07 19.70 -17.76
N ILE A 81 7.84 20.97 -17.51
CA ILE A 81 8.85 21.88 -16.95
C ILE A 81 9.29 21.45 -15.55
N LEU A 82 8.34 21.05 -14.69
CA LEU A 82 8.64 20.58 -13.36
C LEU A 82 9.46 19.27 -13.39
N TYR A 83 9.09 18.31 -14.24
CA TYR A 83 9.85 17.10 -14.45
C TYR A 83 11.29 17.38 -14.87
N ASP A 84 11.47 18.23 -15.89
CA ASP A 84 12.80 18.58 -16.39
C ASP A 84 13.64 19.26 -15.30
N TRP A 85 13.03 20.11 -14.47
CA TRP A 85 13.71 20.72 -13.33
C TRP A 85 14.12 19.68 -12.29
N ILE A 86 13.21 18.77 -11.85
CA ILE A 86 13.51 17.72 -10.86
C ILE A 86 14.65 16.85 -11.38
N LYS A 87 14.58 16.36 -12.62
CA LYS A 87 15.65 15.52 -13.21
C LYS A 87 16.99 16.25 -13.33
N SER A 88 16.99 17.54 -13.54
CA SER A 88 18.22 18.35 -13.55
C SER A 88 18.82 18.51 -12.15
N ARG A 89 17.98 18.53 -11.12
CA ARG A 89 18.37 18.74 -9.72
C ARG A 89 18.73 17.45 -9.00
N ASP A 90 17.97 16.40 -9.24
CA ASP A 90 18.18 15.05 -8.72
C ASP A 90 17.93 14.02 -9.82
N ASN A 91 18.98 13.52 -10.41
CA ASN A 91 18.92 12.48 -11.44
C ASN A 91 19.03 11.06 -10.86
N THR A 92 19.10 10.93 -9.55
CA THR A 92 19.29 9.63 -8.88
C THR A 92 17.95 8.94 -8.57
N ARG A 93 16.89 9.71 -8.37
CA ARG A 93 15.56 9.19 -8.07
C ARG A 93 14.65 9.27 -9.29
N PRO A 94 13.78 8.26 -9.49
CA PRO A 94 12.69 8.33 -10.46
C PRO A 94 11.71 9.45 -10.12
N VAL A 95 11.04 9.97 -11.15
CA VAL A 95 9.95 10.93 -11.03
C VAL A 95 8.69 10.30 -11.59
N ALA A 96 7.58 10.42 -10.88
CA ALA A 96 6.28 9.90 -11.30
C ALA A 96 5.22 10.99 -11.32
N TYR A 97 4.24 10.82 -12.19
CA TYR A 97 3.03 11.63 -12.22
C TYR A 97 1.89 10.84 -12.88
N GLN A 98 0.77 10.71 -12.16
CA GLN A 98 -0.34 9.86 -12.59
C GLN A 98 -0.95 10.30 -13.94
N PRO A 99 -1.33 11.59 -14.16
CA PRO A 99 -1.93 12.02 -15.41
C PRO A 99 -0.99 12.02 -16.62
N ALA A 100 0.34 11.90 -16.41
CA ALA A 100 1.28 11.78 -17.52
C ALA A 100 1.17 10.45 -18.28
N GLU A 101 0.50 9.44 -17.69
CA GLU A 101 0.27 8.12 -18.28
C GLU A 101 1.54 7.53 -18.95
N PHE A 102 1.64 7.58 -20.27
CA PHE A 102 2.79 7.05 -21.04
C PHE A 102 3.70 8.15 -21.60
N GLU A 103 3.46 9.41 -21.24
CA GLU A 103 4.27 10.52 -21.70
C GLU A 103 5.70 10.49 -21.18
N ARG A 104 6.58 11.37 -21.73
CA ARG A 104 8.02 11.37 -21.41
C ARG A 104 8.36 11.84 -19.99
N HIS A 105 7.47 12.62 -19.39
CA HIS A 105 7.69 13.27 -18.08
C HIS A 105 7.17 12.43 -16.90
N THR A 106 7.32 11.11 -17.03
CA THR A 106 7.19 10.16 -15.93
C THR A 106 8.13 8.98 -16.15
N ASP A 107 8.93 8.63 -15.16
CA ASP A 107 9.84 7.48 -15.23
C ASP A 107 9.13 6.16 -14.91
N VAL A 108 7.97 6.24 -14.25
CA VAL A 108 7.15 5.10 -13.81
C VAL A 108 5.74 5.27 -14.37
N ILE A 109 5.12 4.20 -14.85
CA ILE A 109 3.70 4.20 -15.18
C ILE A 109 2.93 4.13 -13.87
N PHE A 110 2.15 5.17 -13.58
CA PHE A 110 1.64 5.47 -12.24
C PHE A 110 0.12 5.66 -12.21
N PRO A 111 -0.67 4.67 -12.70
CA PRO A 111 -2.11 4.82 -12.84
C PRO A 111 -2.86 4.54 -11.52
N MET A 112 -4.10 5.06 -11.43
CA MET A 112 -5.04 4.77 -10.35
C MET A 112 -5.99 3.64 -10.73
N TYR A 113 -6.32 2.77 -9.79
CA TYR A 113 -7.44 1.81 -9.81
C TYR A 113 -7.55 0.93 -11.06
N LYS A 114 -6.43 0.69 -11.76
CA LYS A 114 -6.47 -0.23 -12.91
C LYS A 114 -6.76 -1.64 -12.45
N ASN A 115 -7.56 -2.36 -13.22
CA ASN A 115 -7.94 -3.74 -12.93
C ASN A 115 -6.81 -4.74 -13.26
N LEU A 116 -6.96 -5.97 -12.79
CA LEU A 116 -6.00 -7.07 -12.98
C LEU A 116 -5.67 -7.32 -14.45
N GLN A 117 -6.67 -7.21 -15.33
CA GLN A 117 -6.46 -7.41 -16.76
C GLN A 117 -5.49 -6.36 -17.32
N PHE A 118 -5.71 -5.09 -17.02
CA PHE A 118 -4.85 -4.01 -17.51
C PHE A 118 -3.39 -4.18 -17.08
N ILE A 119 -3.16 -4.44 -15.78
CA ILE A 119 -1.78 -4.57 -15.26
C ILE A 119 -1.08 -5.81 -15.81
N SER A 120 -1.82 -6.92 -16.01
CA SER A 120 -1.29 -8.13 -16.62
C SER A 120 -0.92 -7.90 -18.09
N GLU A 121 -1.84 -7.32 -18.88
CA GLU A 121 -1.60 -6.99 -20.28
C GLU A 121 -0.45 -6.00 -20.47
N TYR A 122 -0.25 -5.08 -19.53
CA TYR A 122 0.88 -4.18 -19.52
C TYR A 122 2.18 -4.96 -19.32
N ALA A 123 2.23 -5.81 -18.29
CA ALA A 123 3.42 -6.57 -17.93
C ALA A 123 3.84 -7.60 -18.99
N GLU A 124 2.86 -8.24 -19.65
CA GLU A 124 3.09 -9.23 -20.71
C GLU A 124 3.78 -8.65 -21.95
N LYS A 125 3.71 -7.35 -22.14
CA LYS A 125 4.43 -6.63 -23.21
C LYS A 125 5.91 -6.41 -22.89
N ASN A 126 6.38 -6.86 -21.73
CA ASN A 126 7.75 -6.66 -21.24
C ASN A 126 8.21 -5.19 -21.35
N PRO A 127 7.51 -4.26 -20.71
CA PRO A 127 7.73 -2.83 -20.87
C PRO A 127 9.05 -2.39 -20.25
N ALA A 128 9.62 -1.31 -20.77
CA ALA A 128 10.87 -0.73 -20.25
C ALA A 128 10.66 0.04 -18.93
N ARG A 129 9.47 0.60 -18.70
CA ARG A 129 9.14 1.33 -17.47
C ARG A 129 8.37 0.43 -16.51
N PRO A 130 8.66 0.46 -15.20
CA PRO A 130 7.85 -0.23 -14.21
C PRO A 130 6.47 0.43 -14.07
N LEU A 131 5.51 -0.34 -13.54
CA LEU A 131 4.19 0.13 -13.17
C LEU A 131 3.99 0.00 -11.66
N ILE A 132 3.49 1.08 -11.05
CA ILE A 132 3.01 1.12 -9.67
C ILE A 132 1.59 1.67 -9.71
N LEU A 133 0.64 1.02 -9.06
CA LEU A 133 -0.68 1.62 -8.86
C LEU A 133 -0.55 2.70 -7.79
N CYS A 134 -0.58 3.98 -8.18
CA CYS A 134 -0.45 5.07 -7.21
C CYS A 134 -1.62 5.11 -6.23
N GLU A 135 -2.77 4.60 -6.65
CA GLU A 135 -3.91 4.29 -5.79
C GLU A 135 -4.59 3.00 -6.25
N PHE A 136 -4.92 2.14 -5.30
CA PHE A 136 -5.75 0.96 -5.52
C PHE A 136 -6.45 0.53 -4.24
N ALA A 137 -7.36 -0.44 -4.35
CA ALA A 137 -8.04 -1.05 -3.20
C ALA A 137 -8.63 -0.02 -2.22
N HIS A 138 -9.36 0.98 -2.76
CA HIS A 138 -10.00 2.05 -1.98
C HIS A 138 -10.71 1.50 -0.74
N ALA A 139 -10.26 1.90 0.46
CA ALA A 139 -10.58 1.22 1.71
C ALA A 139 -11.86 1.73 2.39
N MET A 140 -12.74 2.41 1.67
CA MET A 140 -14.00 2.92 2.21
C MET A 140 -15.01 1.80 2.46
N GLY A 141 -15.49 1.70 3.69
CA GLY A 141 -16.55 0.75 4.07
C GLY A 141 -16.14 -0.72 3.91
N ASN A 142 -17.04 -1.55 3.36
CA ASN A 142 -16.74 -2.95 3.05
C ASN A 142 -15.98 -3.06 1.72
N SER A 143 -14.68 -3.03 1.78
CA SER A 143 -13.80 -2.82 0.64
C SER A 143 -12.53 -3.69 0.70
N VAL A 144 -11.51 -3.36 -0.10
CA VAL A 144 -10.21 -4.06 -0.18
C VAL A 144 -10.36 -5.52 -0.63
N GLY A 145 -11.41 -5.80 -1.43
CA GLY A 145 -11.60 -7.11 -2.06
C GLY A 145 -10.57 -7.40 -3.14
N ASN A 146 -10.30 -8.67 -3.40
CA ASN A 146 -9.33 -9.15 -4.39
C ASN A 146 -7.88 -8.69 -4.17
N LEU A 147 -7.52 -8.24 -2.96
CA LEU A 147 -6.16 -7.77 -2.68
C LEU A 147 -5.12 -8.84 -2.96
N VAL A 148 -5.40 -10.09 -2.61
CA VAL A 148 -4.52 -11.24 -2.87
C VAL A 148 -4.30 -11.48 -4.36
N ASP A 149 -5.30 -11.23 -5.21
CA ASP A 149 -5.18 -11.41 -6.67
C ASP A 149 -4.25 -10.34 -7.28
N TYR A 150 -4.35 -9.09 -6.78
CA TYR A 150 -3.42 -8.04 -7.14
C TYR A 150 -2.00 -8.37 -6.70
N TRP A 151 -1.83 -8.81 -5.45
CA TRP A 151 -0.53 -9.12 -4.90
C TRP A 151 0.16 -10.25 -5.65
N ASN A 152 -0.57 -11.36 -5.91
CA ASN A 152 -0.08 -12.46 -6.72
C ASN A 152 0.30 -12.02 -8.15
N THR A 153 -0.38 -11.02 -8.70
CA THR A 153 -0.07 -10.48 -10.03
C THR A 153 1.19 -9.62 -9.97
N PHE A 154 1.36 -8.81 -8.94
CA PHE A 154 2.59 -8.03 -8.73
C PHE A 154 3.81 -8.95 -8.61
N GLU A 155 3.75 -9.97 -7.78
CA GLU A 155 4.82 -10.95 -7.59
C GLU A 155 5.20 -11.69 -8.88
N LYS A 156 4.25 -11.88 -9.78
CA LYS A 156 4.47 -12.63 -11.03
C LYS A 156 5.34 -11.88 -12.03
N TYR A 157 5.32 -10.55 -12.06
CA TYR A 157 5.96 -9.77 -13.11
C TYR A 157 6.90 -8.70 -12.55
N LYS A 158 8.18 -8.73 -12.94
CA LYS A 158 9.18 -7.73 -12.50
C LYS A 158 8.84 -6.28 -12.85
N SER A 159 8.05 -6.06 -13.90
CA SER A 159 7.62 -4.72 -14.30
C SER A 159 6.48 -4.16 -13.43
N LEU A 160 5.87 -4.98 -12.58
CA LEU A 160 4.86 -4.55 -11.61
C LEU A 160 5.52 -4.44 -10.23
N GLN A 161 5.49 -3.26 -9.64
CA GLN A 161 6.19 -2.97 -8.39
C GLN A 161 5.25 -2.76 -7.20
N GLY A 162 3.96 -3.11 -7.38
CA GLY A 162 2.96 -3.01 -6.32
C GLY A 162 2.02 -1.83 -6.49
N GLY A 163 1.49 -1.35 -5.37
CA GLY A 163 0.55 -0.22 -5.34
C GLY A 163 0.32 0.31 -3.93
N PHE A 164 -0.27 1.49 -3.86
CA PHE A 164 -0.61 2.17 -2.62
C PHE A 164 -2.12 2.07 -2.37
N ILE A 165 -2.51 1.50 -1.23
CA ILE A 165 -3.92 1.46 -0.83
C ILE A 165 -4.38 2.86 -0.48
N TRP A 166 -5.47 3.31 -1.05
CA TRP A 166 -6.13 4.55 -0.69
C TRP A 166 -7.22 4.28 0.36
N ASP A 167 -7.06 4.69 1.67
CA ASP A 167 -5.81 5.23 2.17
C ASP A 167 -5.46 4.63 3.55
N TRP A 168 -4.60 5.27 4.32
CA TRP A 168 -4.11 4.75 5.59
C TRP A 168 -5.08 5.01 6.74
N VAL A 169 -5.64 6.24 6.85
CA VAL A 169 -6.42 6.66 8.01
C VAL A 169 -7.66 7.43 7.59
N ASP A 170 -8.80 7.11 8.20
CA ASP A 170 -10.02 7.90 8.01
C ASP A 170 -9.76 9.39 8.28
N GLN A 171 -9.95 10.22 7.25
CA GLN A 171 -9.68 11.66 7.29
C GLN A 171 -10.88 12.42 7.89
N VAL A 172 -11.29 12.03 9.08
CA VAL A 172 -12.44 12.60 9.82
C VAL A 172 -11.99 13.23 11.13
N ILE A 173 -12.78 14.15 11.67
CA ILE A 173 -12.44 14.92 12.87
C ILE A 173 -13.50 14.68 13.93
N THR A 174 -13.11 14.48 15.19
CA THR A 174 -14.07 14.37 16.30
C THR A 174 -14.82 15.68 16.50
N LYS A 175 -16.13 15.59 16.59
CA LYS A 175 -17.05 16.69 16.91
C LYS A 175 -18.05 16.23 17.94
N THR A 176 -18.57 17.17 18.74
CA THR A 176 -19.58 16.88 19.75
C THR A 176 -20.92 17.48 19.31
N ASP A 177 -21.98 16.68 19.37
CA ASP A 177 -23.33 17.12 19.07
C ASP A 177 -23.93 17.98 20.20
N THR A 178 -25.13 18.52 19.98
CA THR A 178 -25.85 19.35 20.98
C THR A 178 -26.26 18.58 22.22
N SER A 179 -26.22 17.24 22.19
CA SER A 179 -26.55 16.35 23.32
C SER A 179 -25.30 15.93 24.10
N GLY A 180 -24.10 16.35 23.64
CA GLY A 180 -22.82 16.01 24.26
C GLY A 180 -22.22 14.70 23.80
N ASN A 181 -22.73 14.07 22.73
CA ASN A 181 -22.15 12.85 22.17
C ASN A 181 -21.05 13.20 21.17
N GLU A 182 -19.92 12.50 21.24
CA GLU A 182 -18.86 12.59 20.25
C GLU A 182 -19.19 11.74 19.02
N TYR A 183 -18.84 12.26 17.85
CA TYR A 183 -18.97 11.55 16.57
C TYR A 183 -17.88 11.97 15.59
N TRP A 184 -17.64 11.16 14.57
CA TRP A 184 -16.74 11.46 13.49
C TRP A 184 -17.41 12.35 12.45
N ALA A 185 -16.95 13.58 12.35
CA ALA A 185 -17.48 14.60 11.46
C ALA A 185 -16.70 14.71 10.16
N TYR A 186 -17.41 14.93 9.07
CA TYR A 186 -16.89 15.10 7.73
C TYR A 186 -17.76 16.02 6.88
N GLY A 187 -17.26 16.48 5.73
CA GLY A 187 -18.03 17.21 4.72
C GLY A 187 -18.95 18.28 5.30
N GLY A 188 -20.26 18.13 5.07
CA GLY A 188 -21.31 19.07 5.46
C GLY A 188 -21.45 19.32 6.97
N ASP A 189 -20.86 18.49 7.84
CA ASP A 189 -20.89 18.69 9.30
C ASP A 189 -20.18 19.98 9.74
N PHE A 190 -19.41 20.60 8.88
CA PHE A 190 -18.70 21.86 9.14
C PHE A 190 -19.45 23.11 8.69
N GLY A 191 -20.76 23.00 8.40
CA GLY A 191 -21.64 24.15 8.22
C GLY A 191 -21.63 24.80 6.83
N MET A 192 -21.19 24.10 5.82
CA MET A 192 -21.18 24.57 4.44
C MET A 192 -22.48 24.19 3.73
N GLU A 193 -23.62 24.76 4.13
CA GLU A 193 -24.92 24.45 3.53
C GLU A 193 -25.02 24.74 2.02
N PHE A 194 -24.13 25.56 1.49
CA PHE A 194 -24.16 26.01 0.08
C PHE A 194 -22.98 25.49 -0.75
N ALA A 195 -22.05 24.74 -0.17
CA ALA A 195 -20.93 24.15 -0.88
C ALA A 195 -21.18 22.67 -1.13
N GLU A 196 -20.92 22.24 -2.35
CA GLU A 196 -20.83 20.82 -2.65
C GLU A 196 -19.74 20.19 -1.78
N ASN A 197 -20.01 19.01 -1.25
CA ASN A 197 -19.05 18.24 -0.48
C ASN A 197 -19.26 16.74 -0.75
N ASP A 198 -18.21 15.97 -0.58
CA ASP A 198 -18.19 14.54 -0.88
C ASP A 198 -18.67 13.67 0.30
N SER A 199 -19.36 14.28 1.27
CA SER A 199 -19.92 13.55 2.42
C SER A 199 -18.84 12.76 3.16
N ASN A 200 -19.06 11.46 3.35
CA ASN A 200 -18.15 10.56 4.05
C ASN A 200 -17.05 9.95 3.15
N PHE A 201 -16.82 10.49 1.96
CA PHE A 201 -15.85 9.93 1.00
C PHE A 201 -14.40 9.94 1.52
N CYS A 202 -14.10 10.79 2.49
CA CYS A 202 -12.81 10.84 3.18
C CYS A 202 -12.68 9.82 4.34
N ALA A 203 -13.73 9.05 4.66
CA ALA A 203 -13.69 7.96 5.63
C ALA A 203 -13.33 6.65 4.92
N ASN A 204 -12.10 6.53 4.49
CA ASN A 204 -11.58 5.50 3.59
C ASN A 204 -10.27 4.88 4.07
N GLY A 205 -9.98 4.99 5.37
CA GLY A 205 -8.74 4.50 5.96
C GLY A 205 -8.74 3.00 6.27
N LEU A 206 -7.56 2.41 6.22
CA LEU A 206 -7.30 1.08 6.79
C LEU A 206 -7.43 1.09 8.32
N VAL A 207 -7.29 2.25 8.92
CA VAL A 207 -7.53 2.49 10.34
C VAL A 207 -8.45 3.70 10.51
N ALA A 208 -9.23 3.71 11.58
CA ALA A 208 -10.07 4.84 11.94
C ALA A 208 -9.24 6.07 12.37
N ALA A 209 -9.87 7.23 12.50
CA ALA A 209 -9.19 8.46 12.87
C ALA A 209 -8.52 8.39 14.26
N ASP A 210 -9.07 7.62 15.21
CA ASP A 210 -8.46 7.33 16.51
C ASP A 210 -7.39 6.21 16.45
N ARG A 211 -7.09 5.73 15.26
CA ARG A 211 -6.14 4.62 14.99
C ARG A 211 -6.62 3.25 15.41
N SER A 212 -7.88 3.07 15.78
CA SER A 212 -8.46 1.73 15.89
C SER A 212 -8.50 1.04 14.52
N LEU A 213 -8.44 -0.29 14.53
CA LEU A 213 -8.31 -1.06 13.30
C LEU A 213 -9.66 -1.23 12.61
N ASN A 214 -9.75 -0.86 11.34
CA ASN A 214 -10.87 -1.23 10.51
C ASN A 214 -10.76 -2.72 10.10
N PRO A 215 -11.88 -3.42 9.86
CA PRO A 215 -11.86 -4.89 9.63
C PRO A 215 -10.94 -5.34 8.50
N HIS A 216 -10.85 -4.59 7.43
CA HIS A 216 -10.08 -4.94 6.23
C HIS A 216 -8.55 -4.86 6.43
N ILE A 217 -8.04 -4.23 7.49
CA ILE A 217 -6.61 -4.22 7.82
C ILE A 217 -6.07 -5.64 8.05
N HIS A 218 -6.92 -6.56 8.50
CA HIS A 218 -6.52 -7.95 8.72
C HIS A 218 -6.23 -8.69 7.42
N GLU A 219 -6.97 -8.37 6.35
CA GLU A 219 -6.67 -8.88 5.01
C GLU A 219 -5.35 -8.31 4.50
N VAL A 220 -5.15 -7.00 4.62
CA VAL A 220 -3.88 -6.35 4.26
C VAL A 220 -2.70 -6.99 4.99
N LYS A 221 -2.81 -7.17 6.30
CA LYS A 221 -1.79 -7.85 7.11
C LYS A 221 -1.47 -9.25 6.60
N LYS A 222 -2.50 -9.99 6.17
CA LYS A 222 -2.31 -11.37 5.65
C LYS A 222 -1.65 -11.36 4.28
N VAL A 223 -2.07 -10.48 3.39
CA VAL A 223 -1.57 -10.42 2.01
C VAL A 223 -0.14 -9.87 1.96
N TYR A 224 0.16 -8.87 2.79
CA TYR A 224 1.49 -8.21 2.82
C TYR A 224 2.51 -8.94 3.70
N GLN A 225 2.16 -10.12 4.25
CA GLN A 225 3.13 -10.83 5.09
C GLN A 225 4.31 -11.33 4.24
N PRO A 226 5.56 -11.03 4.64
CA PRO A 226 6.74 -11.32 3.85
C PRO A 226 7.32 -12.73 4.12
N VAL A 227 6.56 -13.58 4.81
CA VAL A 227 6.92 -14.99 5.03
C VAL A 227 5.74 -15.84 4.62
N THR A 228 5.93 -16.68 3.61
CA THR A 228 4.86 -17.53 3.09
C THR A 228 5.03 -18.98 3.50
N PHE A 229 3.90 -19.68 3.61
CA PHE A 229 3.85 -21.08 4.02
C PHE A 229 3.01 -21.87 3.04
N HIS A 230 3.60 -22.88 2.44
CA HIS A 230 2.93 -23.79 1.52
C HIS A 230 2.86 -25.20 2.07
N ALA A 231 1.71 -25.86 1.93
CA ALA A 231 1.55 -27.24 2.29
C ALA A 231 2.33 -28.15 1.32
N ASP A 232 3.37 -28.84 1.81
CA ASP A 232 4.04 -29.89 1.03
C ASP A 232 3.33 -31.24 1.24
N ASN A 233 3.27 -31.71 2.49
CA ASN A 233 2.54 -32.92 2.84
C ASN A 233 2.01 -32.85 4.27
N LEU A 234 0.81 -32.29 4.43
CA LEU A 234 0.21 -32.05 5.75
C LEU A 234 -0.02 -33.35 6.54
N SER A 235 -0.33 -34.47 5.90
CA SER A 235 -0.51 -35.75 6.58
C SER A 235 0.78 -36.25 7.21
N ARG A 236 1.94 -35.84 6.70
CA ARG A 236 3.27 -36.09 7.28
C ARG A 236 3.81 -34.91 8.08
N GLY A 237 3.00 -33.88 8.30
CA GLY A 237 3.41 -32.67 9.02
C GLY A 237 4.44 -31.84 8.27
N ARG A 238 4.47 -31.86 6.94
CA ARG A 238 5.48 -31.15 6.15
C ARG A 238 4.87 -29.92 5.49
N ILE A 239 5.56 -28.79 5.67
CA ILE A 239 5.30 -27.53 4.97
C ILE A 239 6.60 -26.96 4.42
N GLN A 240 6.47 -26.10 3.44
CA GLN A 240 7.56 -25.23 2.97
C GLN A 240 7.33 -23.83 3.53
N VAL A 241 8.37 -23.23 4.08
CA VAL A 241 8.43 -21.81 4.42
C VAL A 241 9.33 -21.11 3.43
N THR A 242 8.94 -19.93 2.98
CA THR A 242 9.73 -19.08 2.07
C THR A 242 9.92 -17.71 2.69
N ASN A 243 11.13 -17.17 2.59
CA ASN A 243 11.44 -15.79 2.91
C ASN A 243 11.19 -14.93 1.67
N ASP A 244 10.12 -14.17 1.65
CA ASP A 244 9.75 -13.27 0.56
C ASP A 244 10.23 -11.82 0.80
N TYR A 245 11.05 -11.58 1.82
CA TYR A 245 11.76 -10.30 1.94
C TYR A 245 12.82 -10.15 0.83
N ASP A 246 13.09 -8.91 0.43
CA ASP A 246 14.12 -8.60 -0.56
C ASP A 246 15.51 -8.40 0.04
N PHE A 247 15.61 -7.98 1.31
CA PHE A 247 16.86 -7.47 1.89
C PHE A 247 17.20 -8.02 3.29
N ILE A 248 16.28 -8.69 3.97
CA ILE A 248 16.50 -9.19 5.33
C ILE A 248 16.24 -10.68 5.42
N ASP A 249 17.07 -11.35 6.21
CA ASP A 249 16.87 -12.75 6.56
C ASP A 249 15.79 -12.93 7.63
N LEU A 250 15.49 -14.18 8.02
CA LEU A 250 14.50 -14.49 9.03
C LEU A 250 15.11 -14.77 10.42
N SER A 251 16.38 -14.47 10.66
CA SER A 251 17.07 -14.79 11.92
C SER A 251 16.52 -14.05 13.14
N ASP A 252 15.96 -12.85 12.92
CA ASP A 252 15.34 -12.03 13.98
C ASP A 252 13.90 -12.46 14.33
N LEU A 253 13.30 -13.35 13.52
CA LEU A 253 11.94 -13.82 13.76
C LEU A 253 11.95 -15.15 14.53
N THR A 254 11.15 -15.21 15.58
CA THR A 254 10.86 -16.47 16.28
C THR A 254 9.57 -17.09 15.78
N PHE A 255 9.64 -18.38 15.45
CA PHE A 255 8.52 -19.13 14.91
C PHE A 255 7.93 -20.08 15.93
N SER A 256 6.63 -20.09 16.02
CA SER A 256 5.85 -21.05 16.79
C SER A 256 4.70 -21.60 15.95
N TRP A 257 4.22 -22.77 16.33
CA TRP A 257 3.08 -23.41 15.67
C TRP A 257 2.08 -23.93 16.68
N PHE A 258 0.84 -24.03 16.27
CA PHE A 258 -0.21 -24.69 17.02
C PHE A 258 -1.24 -25.29 16.07
N ILE A 259 -1.86 -26.39 16.51
CA ILE A 259 -2.94 -27.04 15.79
C ILE A 259 -4.21 -26.81 16.55
N LYS A 260 -5.19 -26.25 15.85
CA LYS A 260 -6.56 -26.08 16.34
C LYS A 260 -7.45 -27.19 15.77
N GLY A 261 -8.22 -27.84 16.64
CA GLY A 261 -9.36 -28.64 16.27
C GLY A 261 -10.60 -27.81 16.59
N ASP A 262 -11.31 -27.37 15.57
CA ASP A 262 -12.31 -26.31 15.65
C ASP A 262 -11.72 -25.06 16.33
N ASN A 263 -12.15 -24.70 17.54
CA ASN A 263 -11.65 -23.55 18.27
C ASN A 263 -10.64 -23.88 19.38
N GLU A 264 -10.34 -25.16 19.62
CA GLU A 264 -9.46 -25.60 20.70
C GLU A 264 -8.05 -25.90 20.20
N THR A 265 -7.03 -25.42 20.91
CA THR A 265 -5.66 -25.80 20.63
C THR A 265 -5.40 -27.21 21.15
N VAL A 266 -5.16 -28.15 20.23
CA VAL A 266 -4.92 -29.57 20.54
C VAL A 266 -3.43 -29.92 20.62
N SER A 267 -2.56 -29.11 20.00
CA SER A 267 -1.10 -29.27 20.07
C SER A 267 -0.42 -27.95 19.71
N SER A 268 0.78 -27.74 20.25
CA SER A 268 1.59 -26.56 19.93
C SER A 268 3.07 -26.84 20.13
N GLY A 269 3.93 -25.99 19.58
CA GLY A 269 5.36 -26.07 19.77
C GLY A 269 6.09 -24.83 19.26
N ARG A 270 7.40 -24.80 19.51
CA ARG A 270 8.30 -23.75 19.02
C ARG A 270 9.18 -24.32 17.91
N LEU A 271 9.45 -23.49 16.89
CA LEU A 271 10.40 -23.79 15.82
C LEU A 271 11.74 -23.09 16.04
N GLY A 272 11.75 -22.06 16.91
CA GLY A 272 12.91 -21.20 17.10
C GLY A 272 13.03 -20.16 15.97
N THR A 273 14.26 -19.73 15.69
CA THR A 273 14.59 -18.86 14.57
C THR A 273 14.86 -19.67 13.30
N LEU A 274 14.66 -19.07 12.16
CA LEU A 274 14.98 -19.65 10.86
C LEU A 274 16.03 -18.77 10.20
N ASP A 275 17.19 -19.36 9.92
CA ASP A 275 18.24 -18.71 9.15
C ASP A 275 17.96 -18.98 7.68
N LEU A 276 17.17 -18.06 7.06
CA LEU A 276 16.77 -18.09 5.66
C LEU A 276 17.03 -16.75 5.03
N GLU A 277 17.89 -16.74 4.04
CA GLU A 277 18.19 -15.55 3.24
C GLU A 277 17.00 -15.15 2.36
N PRO A 278 16.95 -13.89 1.85
CA PRO A 278 15.94 -13.45 0.90
C PRO A 278 15.76 -14.40 -0.27
N GLY A 279 14.52 -14.77 -0.55
CA GLY A 279 14.15 -15.72 -1.62
C GLY A 279 14.39 -17.18 -1.31
N GLU A 280 14.99 -17.53 -0.16
CA GLU A 280 15.20 -18.93 0.20
C GLU A 280 13.93 -19.60 0.74
N SER A 281 13.88 -20.92 0.52
CA SER A 281 12.81 -21.78 1.05
C SER A 281 13.37 -22.97 1.81
N ARG A 282 12.66 -23.39 2.87
CA ARG A 282 13.01 -24.55 3.68
C ARG A 282 11.80 -25.40 4.01
N THR A 283 11.94 -26.71 3.95
CA THR A 283 10.90 -27.64 4.42
C THR A 283 11.00 -27.81 5.95
N LEU A 284 9.91 -27.52 6.65
CA LEU A 284 9.74 -27.79 8.06
C LEU A 284 8.89 -29.03 8.26
N THR A 285 9.21 -29.79 9.34
CA THR A 285 8.45 -30.99 9.68
C THR A 285 7.96 -30.89 11.11
N PHE A 286 6.65 -31.09 11.30
CA PHE A 286 5.98 -31.08 12.58
C PHE A 286 5.66 -32.50 13.02
N ASN A 287 5.89 -32.81 14.30
CA ASN A 287 5.48 -34.10 14.84
C ASN A 287 3.97 -34.10 15.15
N LEU A 288 3.21 -34.72 14.29
CA LEU A 288 1.75 -34.84 14.44
C LEU A 288 1.30 -36.14 15.12
N SER A 289 2.23 -36.96 15.61
CA SER A 289 1.93 -38.31 16.17
C SER A 289 1.01 -38.29 17.41
N SER A 290 0.99 -37.18 18.14
CA SER A 290 0.13 -36.99 19.32
C SER A 290 -1.32 -36.65 18.96
N ILE A 291 -1.60 -36.26 17.71
CA ILE A 291 -2.93 -35.85 17.29
C ILE A 291 -3.78 -37.07 17.00
N ARG A 292 -4.96 -37.12 17.61
CA ARG A 292 -5.98 -38.13 17.37
C ARG A 292 -7.20 -37.44 16.75
N PRO A 293 -7.30 -37.40 15.40
CA PRO A 293 -8.40 -36.74 14.74
C PRO A 293 -9.75 -37.34 15.15
N LYS A 294 -10.70 -36.49 15.48
CA LYS A 294 -12.09 -36.89 15.79
C LYS A 294 -12.95 -36.66 14.53
N PRO A 295 -13.88 -37.57 14.22
CA PRO A 295 -14.81 -37.36 13.13
C PRO A 295 -15.61 -36.07 13.32
N GLY A 296 -15.80 -35.32 12.23
CA GLY A 296 -16.57 -34.04 12.22
C GLY A 296 -15.81 -32.81 12.74
N VAL A 297 -14.55 -32.95 13.15
CA VAL A 297 -13.71 -31.83 13.59
C VAL A 297 -12.75 -31.43 12.47
N ALA A 298 -12.72 -30.13 12.15
CA ALA A 298 -11.73 -29.58 11.24
C ALA A 298 -10.45 -29.21 12.00
N TYR A 299 -9.29 -29.61 11.45
CA TYR A 299 -7.99 -29.33 12.04
C TYR A 299 -7.18 -28.35 11.20
N PHE A 300 -6.68 -27.29 11.83
CA PHE A 300 -5.89 -26.25 11.19
C PHE A 300 -4.50 -26.16 11.82
N LEU A 301 -3.46 -26.22 11.00
CA LEU A 301 -2.10 -25.86 11.41
C LEU A 301 -1.94 -24.35 11.25
N MET A 302 -1.65 -23.70 12.36
CA MET A 302 -1.36 -22.27 12.44
C MET A 302 0.12 -22.09 12.72
N ILE A 303 0.77 -21.16 12.01
CA ILE A 303 2.16 -20.79 12.24
C ILE A 303 2.20 -19.30 12.52
N GLN A 304 2.98 -18.91 13.49
CA GLN A 304 3.15 -17.54 13.91
C GLN A 304 4.62 -17.19 13.93
N ALA A 305 4.99 -16.12 13.23
CA ALA A 305 6.28 -15.45 13.34
C ALA A 305 6.13 -14.18 14.19
N LYS A 306 7.10 -13.90 15.04
CA LYS A 306 7.15 -12.72 15.91
C LYS A 306 8.57 -12.18 15.97
#